data_8253ac91a92ab7a1f96fc474f8c58f3b
#
_entry.id   8253ac91a92ab7a1f96fc474f8c58f3b
#
_cell.length_a   1.000
_cell.length_b   1.000
_cell.length_c   1.000
_cell.angle_alpha   90.00
_cell.angle_beta   90.00
_cell.angle_gamma   90.00
#
_symmetry.space_group_name_H-M   'P 1'
#
loop_
_entity.id
_entity.type
_entity.pdbx_description
1 polymer ?
#
loop_
_entity_poly.entity_id
_entity_poly.type
_entity_poly.pdbx_seq_one_letter_code
_entity_poly.pdbx_strand_id
1 'polypeptide(L)'
;MLPLVLFAVVSTSVFTLAKLHLAKPAAGVAGPVTLGNAQRGQLTFTEKCAGCHGTKAEGGIGPALAGAHITVDAAKAQIDNGGGTMPAGLVTGRREDDVLAYLATIFTK
;
A
#
# COMPACT_ATOMS: atom_id res chain seq x y z
N MET A 1 11.56 45.11 30.42
CA MET A 1 10.88 43.99 31.07
C MET A 1 9.79 43.35 30.20
N LEU A 2 9.00 44.13 29.50
CA LEU A 2 7.96 43.61 28.57
C LEU A 2 8.49 42.80 27.38
N PRO A 3 9.63 43.08 26.74
CA PRO A 3 10.08 42.32 25.58
C PRO A 3 10.53 40.88 25.88
N LEU A 4 10.98 40.63 27.12
CA LEU A 4 11.41 39.29 27.49
C LEU A 4 10.25 38.29 27.66
N VAL A 5 9.09 38.74 28.12
CA VAL A 5 7.92 37.94 28.32
C VAL A 5 7.29 37.56 26.96
N LEU A 6 7.29 38.51 26.03
CA LEU A 6 6.79 38.25 24.64
C LEU A 6 7.65 37.22 23.90
N PHE A 7 8.97 37.22 24.11
CA PHE A 7 9.85 36.24 23.49
C PHE A 7 9.61 34.81 24.01
N ALA A 8 9.32 34.64 25.27
CA ALA A 8 9.06 33.35 25.87
C ALA A 8 7.75 32.71 25.34
N VAL A 9 6.72 33.54 25.12
CA VAL A 9 5.43 33.06 24.60
C VAL A 9 5.54 32.63 23.15
N VAL A 10 6.28 33.35 22.33
CA VAL A 10 6.49 33.01 20.93
C VAL A 10 7.27 31.71 20.79
N SER A 11 8.28 31.51 21.63
CA SER A 11 9.10 30.31 21.61
C SER A 11 8.31 29.05 21.97
N THR A 12 7.40 29.10 22.91
CA THR A 12 6.57 27.96 23.30
C THR A 12 5.53 27.61 22.23
N SER A 13 4.98 28.60 21.55
CA SER A 13 3.99 28.36 20.51
C SER A 13 4.59 27.66 19.29
N VAL A 14 5.80 28.05 18.88
CA VAL A 14 6.50 27.43 17.76
C VAL A 14 6.86 25.97 18.07
N PHE A 15 7.27 25.69 19.27
CA PHE A 15 7.62 24.33 19.69
C PHE A 15 6.40 23.39 19.70
N THR A 16 5.24 23.89 20.09
CA THR A 16 4.00 23.10 20.12
C THR A 16 3.53 22.73 18.70
N LEU A 17 3.64 23.64 17.74
CA LEU A 17 3.32 23.40 16.35
C LEU A 17 4.25 22.36 15.70
N ALA A 18 5.54 22.41 16.01
CA ALA A 18 6.52 21.45 15.50
C ALA A 18 6.22 20.02 15.98
N LYS A 19 5.75 19.85 17.20
CA LYS A 19 5.36 18.53 17.72
C LYS A 19 4.14 17.94 17.01
N LEU A 20 3.19 18.75 16.61
CA LEU A 20 2.00 18.28 15.90
C LEU A 20 2.32 17.77 14.49
N HIS A 21 3.30 18.36 13.82
CA HIS A 21 3.73 17.94 12.50
C HIS A 21 4.55 16.64 12.50
N LEU A 22 5.11 16.26 13.62
CA LEU A 22 5.91 15.05 13.75
C LEU A 22 5.11 13.83 14.23
N ALA A 23 3.83 13.99 14.54
CA ALA A 23 2.99 12.89 14.95
C ALA A 23 2.74 11.97 13.76
N LYS A 24 3.39 10.82 13.74
CA LYS A 24 3.11 9.76 12.77
C LYS A 24 1.77 9.11 13.06
N PRO A 25 0.97 8.76 12.04
CA PRO A 25 -0.17 7.88 12.25
C PRO A 25 0.30 6.57 12.88
N ALA A 26 -0.52 6.03 13.76
CA ALA A 26 -0.18 4.80 14.47
C ALA A 26 0.15 3.67 13.50
N ALA A 27 1.32 3.06 13.67
CA ALA A 27 1.71 1.90 12.89
C ALA A 27 0.79 0.73 13.20
N GLY A 28 0.32 0.01 12.18
CA GLY A 28 -0.49 -1.20 12.33
C GLY A 28 -1.99 -1.01 12.17
N VAL A 29 -2.46 0.21 11.99
CA VAL A 29 -3.85 0.42 11.53
C VAL A 29 -3.89 0.14 10.04
N ALA A 30 -4.69 -0.85 9.62
CA ALA A 30 -4.94 -1.09 8.22
C ALA A 30 -5.60 0.16 7.63
N GLY A 31 -4.82 0.99 6.97
CA GLY A 31 -5.31 2.15 6.26
C GLY A 31 -6.14 1.75 5.04
N PRO A 32 -6.86 2.69 4.44
CA PRO A 32 -7.55 2.44 3.18
C PRO A 32 -6.54 1.98 2.13
N VAL A 33 -6.98 1.08 1.24
CA VAL A 33 -6.16 0.64 0.11
C VAL A 33 -5.82 1.87 -0.75
N THR A 34 -4.54 2.13 -0.91
CA THR A 34 -4.06 3.18 -1.80
C THR A 34 -3.66 2.54 -3.12
N LEU A 35 -4.24 3.02 -4.20
CA LEU A 35 -3.88 2.53 -5.52
C LEU A 35 -2.75 3.39 -6.09
N GLY A 36 -1.76 2.73 -6.65
CA GLY A 36 -0.63 3.36 -7.31
C GLY A 36 -0.84 3.47 -8.82
N ASN A 37 0.21 3.20 -9.57
CA ASN A 37 0.21 3.26 -11.03
C ASN A 37 0.08 1.86 -11.63
N ALA A 38 -0.97 1.62 -12.42
CA ALA A 38 -1.28 0.31 -12.99
C ALA A 38 -0.20 -0.20 -13.97
N GLN A 39 0.44 0.69 -14.71
CA GLN A 39 1.49 0.30 -15.67
C GLN A 39 2.73 -0.20 -14.94
N ARG A 40 3.17 0.50 -13.88
CA ARG A 40 4.24 0.00 -13.02
C ARG A 40 3.81 -1.27 -12.31
N GLY A 41 2.56 -1.36 -11.90
CA GLY A 41 1.99 -2.54 -11.28
C GLY A 41 2.05 -3.77 -12.17
N GLN A 42 1.79 -3.60 -13.47
CA GLN A 42 1.92 -4.67 -14.45
C GLN A 42 3.36 -5.19 -14.53
N LEU A 43 4.34 -4.32 -14.50
CA LEU A 43 5.75 -4.71 -14.50
C LEU A 43 6.09 -5.48 -13.21
N THR A 44 5.65 -4.99 -12.07
CA THR A 44 5.85 -5.67 -10.79
C THR A 44 5.13 -7.01 -10.75
N PHE A 45 3.93 -7.09 -11.30
CA PHE A 45 3.18 -8.35 -11.42
C PHE A 45 3.97 -9.37 -12.24
N THR A 46 4.50 -8.97 -13.39
CA THR A 46 5.31 -9.84 -14.23
C THR A 46 6.55 -10.36 -13.49
N GLU A 47 7.16 -9.52 -12.68
CA GLU A 47 8.36 -9.86 -11.92
C GLU A 47 8.07 -10.78 -10.73
N LYS A 48 7.00 -10.51 -9.99
CA LYS A 48 6.75 -11.11 -8.66
C LYS A 48 5.59 -12.10 -8.61
N CYS A 49 4.65 -12.01 -9.51
CA CYS A 49 3.38 -12.74 -9.42
C CYS A 49 3.17 -13.70 -10.59
N ALA A 50 3.67 -13.36 -11.77
CA ALA A 50 3.44 -14.12 -13.01
C ALA A 50 3.98 -15.54 -12.96
N GLY A 51 5.01 -15.82 -12.17
CA GLY A 51 5.54 -17.18 -12.04
C GLY A 51 4.52 -18.18 -11.57
N CYS A 52 3.53 -17.77 -10.78
CA CYS A 52 2.46 -18.62 -10.29
C CYS A 52 1.12 -18.32 -10.96
N HIS A 53 0.83 -17.06 -11.26
CA HIS A 53 -0.48 -16.63 -11.77
C HIS A 53 -0.54 -16.47 -13.29
N GLY A 54 0.58 -16.64 -13.99
CA GLY A 54 0.68 -16.46 -15.44
C GLY A 54 0.98 -15.02 -15.83
N THR A 55 1.65 -14.82 -16.98
CA THR A 55 2.05 -13.49 -17.48
C THR A 55 0.87 -12.59 -17.82
N LYS A 56 -0.26 -13.19 -18.17
CA LYS A 56 -1.54 -12.51 -18.44
C LYS A 56 -2.54 -12.73 -17.30
N ALA A 57 -2.05 -13.15 -16.13
CA ALA A 57 -2.88 -13.49 -14.98
C ALA A 57 -3.92 -14.58 -15.28
N GLU A 58 -3.64 -15.41 -16.26
CA GLU A 58 -4.53 -16.49 -16.70
C GLU A 58 -4.56 -17.70 -15.77
N GLY A 59 -3.65 -17.74 -14.80
CA GLY A 59 -3.51 -18.85 -13.87
C GLY A 59 -2.35 -19.78 -14.24
N GLY A 60 -2.06 -20.67 -13.35
CA GLY A 60 -0.98 -21.65 -13.45
C GLY A 60 -0.92 -22.43 -12.16
N ILE A 61 0.19 -22.36 -11.44
CA ILE A 61 0.31 -22.92 -10.07
C ILE A 61 -0.70 -22.22 -9.16
N GLY A 62 -0.85 -20.90 -9.30
CA GLY A 62 -1.88 -20.13 -8.62
C GLY A 62 -3.13 -19.96 -9.46
N PRO A 63 -4.24 -19.49 -8.86
CA PRO A 63 -5.49 -19.29 -9.59
C PRO A 63 -5.40 -18.16 -10.61
N ALA A 64 -6.29 -18.20 -11.61
CA ALA A 64 -6.45 -17.11 -12.56
C ALA A 64 -6.94 -15.85 -11.82
N LEU A 65 -6.32 -14.72 -12.10
CA LEU A 65 -6.71 -13.42 -11.56
C LEU A 65 -7.44 -12.57 -12.58
N ALA A 66 -7.14 -12.74 -13.87
CA ALA A 66 -7.85 -12.04 -14.93
C ALA A 66 -9.32 -12.44 -14.92
N GLY A 67 -10.20 -11.47 -14.79
CA GLY A 67 -11.65 -11.70 -14.71
C GLY A 67 -12.15 -12.27 -13.40
N ALA A 68 -11.29 -12.40 -12.40
CA ALA A 68 -11.69 -12.94 -11.10
C ALA A 68 -12.60 -11.95 -10.34
N HIS A 69 -13.58 -12.50 -9.64
CA HIS A 69 -14.48 -11.72 -8.77
C HIS A 69 -13.84 -11.57 -7.39
N ILE A 70 -12.80 -10.77 -7.31
CA ILE A 70 -12.03 -10.53 -6.09
C ILE A 70 -11.96 -9.02 -5.88
N THR A 71 -12.08 -8.59 -4.64
CA THR A 71 -11.88 -7.18 -4.30
C THR A 71 -10.40 -6.87 -4.15
N VAL A 72 -10.03 -5.61 -4.36
CA VAL A 72 -8.65 -5.15 -4.16
C VAL A 72 -8.24 -5.31 -2.69
N ASP A 73 -9.16 -5.11 -1.76
CA ASP A 73 -8.92 -5.31 -0.33
C ASP A 73 -8.57 -6.77 -0.01
N ALA A 74 -9.30 -7.71 -0.60
CA ALA A 74 -9.01 -9.14 -0.44
C ALA A 74 -7.66 -9.51 -1.06
N ALA A 75 -7.34 -8.95 -2.21
CA ALA A 75 -6.04 -9.15 -2.85
C ALA A 75 -4.90 -8.62 -1.99
N LYS A 76 -5.07 -7.43 -1.41
CA LYS A 76 -4.08 -6.87 -0.49
C LYS A 76 -3.87 -7.77 0.72
N ALA A 77 -4.93 -8.22 1.34
CA ALA A 77 -4.85 -9.12 2.49
C ALA A 77 -4.10 -10.43 2.13
N GLN A 78 -4.36 -10.98 0.96
CA GLN A 78 -3.68 -12.19 0.48
C GLN A 78 -2.18 -11.94 0.24
N ILE A 79 -1.82 -10.80 -0.35
CA ILE A 79 -0.43 -10.43 -0.59
C ILE A 79 0.31 -10.24 0.74
N ASP A 80 -0.31 -9.55 1.68
CA ASP A 80 0.30 -9.24 2.98
C ASP A 80 0.49 -10.49 3.84
N ASN A 81 -0.51 -11.34 3.88
CA ASN A 81 -0.55 -12.48 4.80
C ASN A 81 -0.11 -13.79 4.16
N GLY A 82 -0.17 -13.89 2.83
CA GLY A 82 0.07 -15.14 2.13
C GLY A 82 -1.04 -16.16 2.38
N GLY A 83 -0.83 -17.38 1.95
CA GLY A 83 -1.74 -18.49 2.17
C GLY A 83 -1.51 -19.60 1.17
N GLY A 84 -1.66 -20.84 1.60
CA GLY A 84 -1.33 -21.98 0.77
C GLY A 84 0.15 -21.96 0.37
N THR A 85 0.43 -22.03 -0.93
CA THR A 85 1.79 -21.93 -1.47
C THR A 85 2.23 -20.49 -1.74
N MET A 86 1.34 -19.51 -1.60
CA MET A 86 1.66 -18.10 -1.81
C MET A 86 2.40 -17.53 -0.60
N PRO A 87 3.67 -17.07 -0.77
CA PRO A 87 4.39 -16.44 0.33
C PRO A 87 3.76 -15.10 0.74
N ALA A 88 3.92 -14.74 2.00
CA ALA A 88 3.50 -13.44 2.52
C ALA A 88 4.49 -12.34 2.10
N GLY A 89 3.99 -11.14 1.83
CA GLY A 89 4.83 -9.97 1.66
C GLY A 89 5.71 -9.97 0.42
N LEU A 90 5.26 -10.56 -0.68
CA LEU A 90 6.01 -10.57 -1.94
C LEU A 90 6.31 -9.16 -2.46
N VAL A 91 5.40 -8.23 -2.23
CA VAL A 91 5.55 -6.81 -2.52
C VAL A 91 5.04 -6.02 -1.34
N THR A 92 5.64 -4.85 -1.11
CA THR A 92 5.26 -3.96 -0.02
C THR A 92 5.36 -2.50 -0.48
N GLY A 93 4.74 -1.60 0.28
CA GLY A 93 4.83 -0.17 0.03
C GLY A 93 4.30 0.23 -1.34
N ARG A 94 5.00 1.13 -2.00
CA ARG A 94 4.58 1.67 -3.30
C ARG A 94 4.41 0.60 -4.38
N ARG A 95 5.27 -0.41 -4.38
CA ARG A 95 5.18 -1.50 -5.36
C ARG A 95 3.90 -2.30 -5.18
N GLU A 96 3.47 -2.49 -3.95
CA GLU A 96 2.19 -3.12 -3.65
C GLU A 96 1.03 -2.26 -4.13
N ASP A 97 1.06 -0.95 -3.84
CA ASP A 97 0.04 -0.02 -4.32
C ASP A 97 -0.07 -0.06 -5.86
N ASP A 98 1.05 -0.12 -6.54
CA ASP A 98 1.09 -0.22 -8.01
C ASP A 98 0.49 -1.55 -8.50
N VAL A 99 0.83 -2.67 -7.89
CA VAL A 99 0.26 -3.98 -8.24
C VAL A 99 -1.24 -4.00 -7.99
N LEU A 100 -1.70 -3.44 -6.89
CA LEU A 100 -3.14 -3.35 -6.60
C LEU A 100 -3.88 -2.52 -7.65
N ALA A 101 -3.26 -1.44 -8.13
CA ALA A 101 -3.81 -0.65 -9.22
C ALA A 101 -3.95 -1.47 -10.51
N TYR A 102 -2.94 -2.28 -10.83
CA TYR A 102 -3.00 -3.18 -11.98
C TYR A 102 -4.08 -4.26 -11.80
N LEU A 103 -4.13 -4.91 -10.65
CA LEU A 103 -5.13 -5.93 -10.35
C LEU A 103 -6.56 -5.37 -10.44
N ALA A 104 -6.77 -4.14 -10.00
CA ALA A 104 -8.06 -3.48 -10.12
C ALA A 104 -8.54 -3.37 -11.57
N THR A 105 -7.63 -3.31 -12.54
CA THR A 105 -7.97 -3.25 -13.96
C THR A 105 -8.37 -4.60 -14.55
N ILE A 106 -7.93 -5.71 -13.95
CA ILE A 106 -8.16 -7.06 -14.46
C ILE A 106 -9.22 -7.85 -13.69
N PHE A 107 -9.56 -7.43 -12.47
CA PHE A 107 -10.64 -8.04 -11.71
C PHE A 107 -11.99 -7.66 -12.29
N THR A 108 -12.93 -8.59 -12.20
CA THR A 108 -14.34 -8.33 -12.54
C THR A 108 -15.08 -7.86 -11.30
N LYS A 109 -15.86 -6.80 -11.45
CA LYS A 109 -16.72 -6.27 -10.39
C LYS A 109 -17.97 -7.11 -10.19
#